data_65f55d22a10cbe6358e684f9079288f9
#
_entry.id   65f55d22a10cbe6358e684f9079288f9
#
_cell.length_a   1.000
_cell.length_b   1.000
_cell.length_c   1.000
_cell.angle_alpha   90.00
_cell.angle_beta   90.00
_cell.angle_gamma   90.00
#
_symmetry.space_group_name_H-M   'P 1'
#
loop_
_entity.id
_entity.type
_entity.pdbx_description
1 polymer ?
#
loop_
_entity_poly.entity_id
_entity_poly.type
_entity_poly.pdbx_seq_one_letter_code
_entity_poly.pdbx_strand_id
1 'polypeptide(L)'
;FKEDYITTGQNHIFQYNYQNRLIVNMGYSYNYNSVGGSIINNTIASNSYSIRFNFESAGNIMYALSKATNIRKNSNGEYAILGIPYAQYLKGEFDFAKNIRIDHRNSFAFHAGVGIAVPYGNAKTIPFEKQYFSGGANSVRGWAVRDLGPGSFAGNGNLLDQSGDIKLDASIEYRSKLFWKFQGAAFIDAGNIWTIRSYANQPGGVFKFDKFYKQIAVAYGLGLRLDLDFFILRFDGGMKAVNPAYETKKEHFPIIHPKFSRDFAFHFAVGYPF
;
A
#
# COMPACT_ATOMS: atom_id res chain seq x y z
N PHE A 1 -18.70 -13.46 15.98
CA PHE A 1 -17.71 -14.43 15.48
C PHE A 1 -17.52 -15.47 16.59
N LYS A 2 -17.79 -16.75 16.29
CA LYS A 2 -17.61 -17.83 17.25
C LYS A 2 -16.11 -18.06 17.45
N GLU A 3 -15.65 -18.06 18.70
CA GLU A 3 -14.25 -18.34 19.09
C GLU A 3 -13.72 -19.65 18.46
N ASP A 4 -14.60 -20.62 18.23
CA ASP A 4 -14.27 -21.92 17.62
C ASP A 4 -13.75 -21.82 16.16
N TYR A 5 -14.09 -20.75 15.43
CA TYR A 5 -13.61 -20.56 14.05
C TYR A 5 -12.18 -20.02 14.01
N ILE A 6 -11.76 -19.35 15.07
CA ILE A 6 -10.43 -18.74 15.21
C ILE A 6 -9.43 -19.78 15.71
N THR A 7 -9.88 -20.75 16.51
CA THR A 7 -8.99 -21.73 17.16
C THR A 7 -8.69 -22.96 16.33
N THR A 8 -9.51 -23.30 15.32
CA THR A 8 -9.35 -24.50 14.48
C THR A 8 -8.52 -24.30 13.21
N GLY A 9 -8.14 -23.07 12.87
CA GLY A 9 -7.31 -22.79 11.69
C GLY A 9 -5.83 -22.80 12.03
N GLN A 10 -5.02 -23.57 11.29
CA GLN A 10 -3.54 -23.54 11.32
C GLN A 10 -2.93 -22.17 10.94
N ASN A 11 -3.71 -21.10 10.92
CA ASN A 11 -3.32 -19.79 10.43
C ASN A 11 -3.00 -18.85 11.59
N HIS A 12 -1.76 -18.87 12.06
CA HIS A 12 -1.29 -17.97 13.14
C HIS A 12 -1.52 -16.48 12.83
N ILE A 13 -1.51 -16.07 11.57
CA ILE A 13 -1.81 -14.68 11.17
C ILE A 13 -3.28 -14.37 11.38
N PHE A 14 -4.18 -15.31 11.10
CA PHE A 14 -5.61 -15.14 11.32
C PHE A 14 -5.90 -14.96 12.81
N GLN A 15 -5.35 -15.82 13.66
CA GLN A 15 -5.47 -15.70 15.11
C GLN A 15 -4.90 -14.38 15.61
N TYR A 16 -3.78 -13.93 15.05
CA TYR A 16 -3.12 -12.69 15.46
C TYR A 16 -3.88 -11.44 15.04
N ASN A 17 -4.44 -11.42 13.84
CA ASN A 17 -5.16 -10.27 13.29
C ASN A 17 -6.54 -10.04 13.93
N TYR A 18 -7.14 -11.09 14.49
CA TYR A 18 -8.43 -10.99 15.20
C TYR A 18 -8.31 -10.94 16.73
N GLN A 19 -7.10 -10.90 17.27
CA GLN A 19 -6.92 -10.65 18.69
C GLN A 19 -7.22 -9.18 19.01
N ASN A 20 -7.99 -8.96 20.05
CA ASN A 20 -8.18 -7.63 20.62
C ASN A 20 -6.82 -7.08 21.04
N ARG A 21 -6.41 -5.96 20.43
CA ARG A 21 -5.16 -5.26 20.77
C ARG A 21 -5.43 -3.79 21.02
N LEU A 22 -4.82 -3.30 22.07
CA LEU A 22 -4.82 -1.87 22.35
C LEU A 22 -3.73 -1.21 21.50
N ILE A 23 -4.10 -0.21 20.69
CA ILE A 23 -3.17 0.59 19.90
C ILE A 23 -3.19 2.01 20.46
N VAL A 24 -2.13 2.37 21.16
CA VAL A 24 -1.89 3.75 21.63
C VAL A 24 -0.63 4.24 20.92
N ASN A 25 -0.81 5.18 20.03
CA ASN A 25 0.27 5.70 19.20
C ASN A 25 0.45 7.21 19.35
N MET A 26 1.66 7.65 19.04
CA MET A 26 2.01 9.05 18.80
C MET A 26 2.53 9.14 17.37
N GLY A 27 2.09 10.16 16.63
CA GLY A 27 2.49 10.37 15.27
C GLY A 27 2.97 11.78 14.99
N TYR A 28 3.82 11.89 13.99
CA TYR A 28 4.25 13.14 13.39
C TYR A 28 3.99 13.07 11.89
N SER A 29 3.32 14.09 11.34
CA SER A 29 3.07 14.21 9.91
C SER A 29 3.61 15.53 9.41
N TYR A 30 4.41 15.46 8.36
CA TYR A 30 4.88 16.62 7.61
C TYR A 30 4.33 16.55 6.19
N ASN A 31 3.61 17.58 5.78
CA ASN A 31 3.05 17.70 4.43
C ASN A 31 3.48 19.03 3.84
N TYR A 32 4.18 18.96 2.72
CA TYR A 32 4.58 20.13 1.95
C TYR A 32 4.01 20.05 0.54
N ASN A 33 3.44 21.15 0.08
CA ASN A 33 2.99 21.31 -1.30
C ASN A 33 3.51 22.64 -1.84
N SER A 34 4.24 22.60 -2.97
CA SER A 34 4.86 23.79 -3.57
C SER A 34 3.85 24.79 -4.15
N VAL A 35 2.58 24.39 -4.34
CA VAL A 35 1.49 25.23 -4.90
C VAL A 35 0.55 25.72 -3.80
N GLY A 36 1.01 25.93 -2.61
CA GLY A 36 0.26 26.50 -1.48
C GLY A 36 -1.25 26.71 -1.71
N GLY A 37 -2.09 25.83 -1.20
CA GLY A 37 -3.52 26.04 -0.90
C GLY A 37 -4.51 26.49 -1.99
N SER A 38 -4.06 26.82 -3.19
CA SER A 38 -4.92 27.37 -4.25
C SER A 38 -5.26 26.33 -5.31
N ILE A 39 -6.07 25.36 -4.94
CA ILE A 39 -6.69 24.41 -5.89
C ILE A 39 -8.01 24.98 -6.42
N ILE A 40 -8.06 26.25 -6.69
CA ILE A 40 -9.26 26.86 -7.28
C ILE A 40 -8.82 27.54 -8.57
N ASN A 41 -8.52 26.75 -9.57
CA ASN A 41 -8.73 27.11 -10.97
C ASN A 41 -8.30 25.91 -11.83
N ASN A 42 -9.20 25.50 -12.69
CA ASN A 42 -9.20 24.45 -13.71
C ASN A 42 -8.02 24.48 -14.72
N THR A 43 -6.86 24.84 -14.28
CA THR A 43 -5.63 24.83 -15.05
C THR A 43 -4.84 23.59 -14.66
N ILE A 44 -4.40 22.80 -15.65
CA ILE A 44 -3.34 21.83 -15.43
C ILE A 44 -2.29 22.53 -14.60
N ALA A 45 -2.11 22.04 -13.38
CA ALA A 45 -1.29 22.69 -12.37
C ALA A 45 0.07 23.06 -12.97
N SER A 46 0.54 24.26 -12.69
CA SER A 46 1.93 24.65 -12.91
C SER A 46 2.86 23.56 -12.34
N ASN A 47 4.13 23.53 -12.77
CA ASN A 47 5.10 22.62 -12.17
C ASN A 47 4.98 22.64 -10.66
N SER A 48 4.62 21.51 -10.09
CA SER A 48 4.35 21.38 -8.66
C SER A 48 4.97 20.11 -8.11
N TYR A 49 5.28 20.12 -6.84
CA TYR A 49 5.67 18.90 -6.14
C TYR A 49 5.11 18.91 -4.72
N SER A 50 4.89 17.72 -4.21
CA SER A 50 4.49 17.50 -2.82
C SER A 50 5.38 16.48 -2.16
N ILE A 51 5.61 16.68 -0.88
CA ILE A 51 6.34 15.76 -0.01
C ILE A 51 5.44 15.48 1.17
N ARG A 52 5.24 14.20 1.47
CA ARG A 52 4.56 13.75 2.68
C ARG A 52 5.47 12.81 3.43
N PHE A 53 5.65 13.09 4.69
CA PHE A 53 6.37 12.22 5.62
C PHE A 53 5.46 11.96 6.82
N ASN A 54 5.24 10.68 7.14
CA ASN A 54 4.51 10.26 8.31
C ASN A 54 5.40 9.35 9.16
N PHE A 55 5.43 9.61 10.44
CA PHE A 55 6.09 8.77 11.42
C PHE A 55 5.12 8.44 12.55
N GLU A 56 5.03 7.18 12.93
CA GLU A 56 4.15 6.69 13.99
C GLU A 56 4.93 5.76 14.92
N SER A 57 4.80 5.98 16.21
CA SER A 57 5.39 5.16 17.27
C SER A 57 4.27 4.71 18.22
N ALA A 58 4.10 3.41 18.39
CA ALA A 58 3.03 2.85 19.22
C ALA A 58 3.57 2.02 20.38
N GLY A 59 2.83 2.05 21.50
CA GLY A 59 3.02 1.19 22.67
C GLY A 59 4.19 1.53 23.58
N ASN A 60 5.04 2.52 23.28
CA ASN A 60 6.24 2.81 24.06
C ASN A 60 5.91 3.33 25.46
N ILE A 61 4.92 4.22 25.57
CA ILE A 61 4.47 4.74 26.87
C ILE A 61 3.89 3.59 27.71
N MET A 62 3.07 2.74 27.09
CA MET A 62 2.48 1.58 27.76
C MET A 62 3.55 0.58 28.23
N TYR A 63 4.59 0.39 27.43
CA TYR A 63 5.72 -0.47 27.79
C TYR A 63 6.52 0.08 28.97
N ALA A 64 6.80 1.39 28.97
CA ALA A 64 7.46 2.05 30.09
C ALA A 64 6.64 1.96 31.39
N LEU A 65 5.33 2.22 31.30
CA LEU A 65 4.40 2.08 32.43
C LEU A 65 4.34 0.64 32.93
N SER A 66 4.22 -0.35 32.04
CA SER A 66 4.16 -1.77 32.41
C SER A 66 5.41 -2.23 33.17
N LYS A 67 6.59 -1.71 32.76
CA LYS A 67 7.85 -1.97 33.49
C LYS A 67 7.90 -1.27 34.84
N ALA A 68 7.52 0.00 34.90
CA ALA A 68 7.56 0.80 36.11
C ALA A 68 6.62 0.25 37.20
N THR A 69 5.48 -0.30 36.80
CA THR A 69 4.47 -0.88 37.68
C THR A 69 4.62 -2.38 37.89
N ASN A 70 5.69 -3.00 37.36
CA ASN A 70 5.96 -4.43 37.47
C ASN A 70 4.76 -5.33 37.07
N ILE A 71 4.01 -4.93 36.05
CA ILE A 71 2.91 -5.75 35.48
C ILE A 71 3.49 -7.09 35.01
N ARG A 72 2.82 -8.19 35.35
CA ARG A 72 3.20 -9.52 34.89
C ARG A 72 2.78 -9.72 33.46
N LYS A 73 3.64 -10.39 32.68
CA LYS A 73 3.31 -10.81 31.31
C LYS A 73 2.27 -11.93 31.33
N ASN A 74 1.43 -11.96 30.30
CA ASN A 74 0.47 -13.04 30.07
C ASN A 74 1.18 -14.34 29.64
N SER A 75 0.41 -15.42 29.42
CA SER A 75 0.92 -16.73 28.94
C SER A 75 1.69 -16.66 27.62
N ASN A 76 1.42 -15.66 26.78
CA ASN A 76 2.08 -15.44 25.50
C ASN A 76 3.38 -14.60 25.62
N GLY A 77 3.76 -14.19 26.83
CA GLY A 77 4.93 -13.38 27.11
C GLY A 77 4.73 -11.88 26.79
N GLU A 78 3.48 -11.42 26.62
CA GLU A 78 3.11 -10.05 26.31
C GLU A 78 2.60 -9.33 27.57
N TYR A 79 2.90 -8.05 27.71
CA TYR A 79 2.25 -7.19 28.67
C TYR A 79 0.82 -6.87 28.22
N ALA A 80 -0.12 -6.88 29.13
CA ALA A 80 -1.52 -6.58 28.88
C ALA A 80 -2.04 -5.55 29.90
N ILE A 81 -2.91 -4.66 29.45
CA ILE A 81 -3.63 -3.69 30.29
C ILE A 81 -5.09 -4.08 30.27
N LEU A 82 -5.69 -4.28 31.45
CA LEU A 82 -7.05 -4.80 31.60
C LEU A 82 -7.28 -6.11 30.81
N GLY A 83 -6.27 -6.97 30.77
CA GLY A 83 -6.34 -8.24 30.03
C GLY A 83 -6.13 -8.14 28.51
N ILE A 84 -5.98 -6.92 27.95
CA ILE A 84 -5.80 -6.69 26.51
C ILE A 84 -4.32 -6.40 26.24
N PRO A 85 -3.62 -7.20 25.40
CA PRO A 85 -2.25 -6.90 24.98
C PRO A 85 -2.21 -5.65 24.10
N TYR A 86 -1.15 -4.86 24.22
CA TYR A 86 -0.98 -3.68 23.38
C TYR A 86 0.06 -3.91 22.28
N ALA A 87 -0.17 -3.26 21.13
CA ALA A 87 0.77 -3.26 20.03
C ALA A 87 1.96 -2.33 20.32
N GLN A 88 3.17 -2.76 19.91
CA GLN A 88 4.38 -1.94 19.99
C GLN A 88 5.12 -2.00 18.67
N TYR A 89 5.18 -0.86 17.97
CA TYR A 89 5.81 -0.76 16.63
C TYR A 89 6.29 0.66 16.33
N LEU A 90 7.16 0.75 15.34
CA LEU A 90 7.49 1.98 14.62
C LEU A 90 7.00 1.86 13.18
N LYS A 91 6.43 2.92 12.64
CA LYS A 91 5.99 3.00 11.25
C LYS A 91 6.46 4.33 10.66
N GLY A 92 7.08 4.25 9.49
CA GLY A 92 7.54 5.40 8.72
C GLY A 92 7.04 5.31 7.29
N GLU A 93 6.58 6.44 6.75
CA GLU A 93 6.12 6.55 5.37
C GLU A 93 6.69 7.82 4.76
N PHE A 94 7.10 7.71 3.51
CA PHE A 94 7.55 8.84 2.71
C PHE A 94 6.90 8.75 1.33
N ASP A 95 6.25 9.83 0.90
CA ASP A 95 5.66 9.97 -0.42
C ASP A 95 6.19 11.25 -1.07
N PHE A 96 6.57 11.13 -2.32
CA PHE A 96 6.95 12.23 -3.18
C PHE A 96 6.10 12.20 -4.44
N ALA A 97 5.44 13.31 -4.77
CA ALA A 97 4.76 13.47 -6.04
C ALA A 97 5.23 14.74 -6.74
N LYS A 98 5.36 14.68 -8.06
CA LYS A 98 5.77 15.80 -8.89
C LYS A 98 4.91 15.87 -10.14
N ASN A 99 4.37 17.04 -10.44
CA ASN A 99 3.67 17.31 -11.68
C ASN A 99 4.52 18.27 -12.54
N ILE A 100 4.75 17.88 -13.78
CA ILE A 100 5.51 18.68 -14.75
C ILE A 100 4.56 19.03 -15.89
N ARG A 101 4.27 20.29 -16.02
CA ARG A 101 3.50 20.82 -17.15
C ARG A 101 4.38 20.91 -18.39
N ILE A 102 3.92 20.29 -19.49
CA ILE A 102 4.58 20.40 -20.80
C ILE A 102 4.02 21.61 -21.53
N ASP A 103 2.70 21.69 -21.63
CA ASP A 103 1.97 22.77 -22.27
C ASP A 103 0.60 22.99 -21.60
N HIS A 104 -0.31 23.76 -22.23
CA HIS A 104 -1.62 24.07 -21.69
C HIS A 104 -2.60 22.89 -21.66
N ARG A 105 -2.26 21.77 -22.33
CA ARG A 105 -3.08 20.55 -22.38
C ARG A 105 -2.42 19.35 -21.76
N ASN A 106 -1.10 19.34 -21.70
CA ASN A 106 -0.32 18.12 -21.43
C ASN A 106 0.55 18.28 -20.18
N SER A 107 0.60 17.25 -19.37
CA SER A 107 1.49 17.16 -18.20
C SER A 107 1.96 15.73 -17.93
N PHE A 108 3.09 15.61 -17.26
CA PHE A 108 3.52 14.37 -16.61
C PHE A 108 3.35 14.49 -15.11
N ALA A 109 2.85 13.43 -14.50
CA ALA A 109 2.82 13.29 -13.06
C ALA A 109 3.68 12.07 -12.65
N PHE A 110 4.47 12.24 -11.62
CA PHE A 110 5.38 11.24 -11.05
C PHE A 110 5.02 11.04 -9.58
N HIS A 111 5.05 9.82 -9.12
CA HIS A 111 4.89 9.46 -7.73
C HIS A 111 5.92 8.42 -7.33
N ALA A 112 6.43 8.52 -6.12
CA ALA A 112 7.26 7.49 -5.49
C ALA A 112 6.94 7.47 -3.99
N GLY A 113 6.63 6.28 -3.49
CA GLY A 113 6.28 6.05 -2.09
C GLY A 113 7.08 4.90 -1.50
N VAL A 114 7.47 5.04 -0.25
CA VAL A 114 8.08 3.99 0.56
C VAL A 114 7.50 4.01 1.95
N GLY A 115 7.19 2.83 2.46
CA GLY A 115 6.72 2.65 3.83
C GLY A 115 7.38 1.45 4.50
N ILE A 116 7.65 1.58 5.78
CA ILE A 116 8.16 0.50 6.62
C ILE A 116 7.49 0.53 7.99
N ALA A 117 7.07 -0.63 8.47
CA ALA A 117 6.49 -0.82 9.79
C ALA A 117 7.21 -1.96 10.51
N VAL A 118 7.82 -1.68 11.66
CA VAL A 118 8.65 -2.65 12.38
C VAL A 118 8.02 -2.94 13.75
N PRO A 119 7.54 -4.18 14.00
CA PRO A 119 7.07 -4.60 15.31
C PRO A 119 8.26 -4.92 16.21
N TYR A 120 8.18 -4.55 17.48
CA TYR A 120 9.21 -4.86 18.48
C TYR A 120 8.63 -4.96 19.89
N GLY A 121 9.47 -5.34 20.84
CA GLY A 121 9.13 -5.35 22.28
C GLY A 121 7.93 -6.24 22.62
N ASN A 122 6.78 -5.62 22.84
CA ASN A 122 5.54 -6.32 23.19
C ASN A 122 4.78 -6.92 22.00
N ALA A 123 5.14 -6.57 20.78
CA ALA A 123 4.46 -7.04 19.57
C ALA A 123 5.39 -7.89 18.70
N LYS A 124 4.88 -9.01 18.19
CA LYS A 124 5.59 -9.90 17.26
C LYS A 124 5.28 -9.56 15.80
N THR A 125 4.12 -8.99 15.53
CA THR A 125 3.63 -8.61 14.21
C THR A 125 2.96 -7.24 14.28
N ILE A 126 2.85 -6.58 13.13
CA ILE A 126 2.10 -5.32 13.02
C ILE A 126 0.61 -5.65 13.04
N PRO A 127 -0.25 -4.90 13.76
CA PRO A 127 -1.70 -5.02 13.65
C PRO A 127 -2.15 -4.84 12.19
N PHE A 128 -3.13 -5.62 11.76
CA PHE A 128 -3.60 -5.64 10.38
C PHE A 128 -3.99 -4.25 9.84
N GLU A 129 -4.61 -3.43 10.67
CA GLU A 129 -5.03 -2.06 10.34
C GLU A 129 -3.85 -1.13 10.04
N LYS A 130 -2.64 -1.53 10.45
CA LYS A 130 -1.41 -0.77 10.27
C LYS A 130 -0.47 -1.35 9.23
N GLN A 131 -0.77 -2.56 8.74
CA GLN A 131 -0.02 -3.18 7.64
C GLN A 131 -0.28 -2.48 6.30
N TYR A 132 0.65 -2.65 5.39
CA TYR A 132 0.52 -2.18 4.01
C TYR A 132 -0.17 -3.22 3.14
N PHE A 133 -0.84 -2.73 2.11
CA PHE A 133 -1.36 -3.52 1.01
C PHE A 133 -1.09 -2.81 -0.32
N SER A 134 -1.14 -3.54 -1.43
CA SER A 134 -0.90 -3.01 -2.77
C SER A 134 -1.96 -3.49 -3.76
N GLY A 135 -2.04 -2.79 -4.90
CA GLY A 135 -3.11 -2.91 -5.88
C GLY A 135 -4.22 -1.89 -5.67
N GLY A 136 -5.08 -1.76 -6.68
CA GLY A 136 -6.18 -0.80 -6.69
C GLY A 136 -5.85 0.53 -7.37
N ALA A 137 -6.82 1.41 -7.41
CA ALA A 137 -6.81 2.65 -8.19
C ALA A 137 -5.69 3.65 -7.80
N ASN A 138 -5.16 3.59 -6.59
CA ASN A 138 -4.16 4.54 -6.05
C ASN A 138 -2.81 3.86 -5.74
N SER A 139 -2.56 2.69 -6.33
CA SER A 139 -1.30 1.97 -6.21
C SER A 139 -0.98 1.34 -7.58
N VAL A 140 -0.64 0.05 -7.65
CA VAL A 140 -0.34 -0.64 -8.92
C VAL A 140 -1.63 -1.08 -9.60
N ARG A 141 -2.11 -0.32 -10.59
CA ARG A 141 -3.45 -0.44 -11.22
C ARG A 141 -3.66 -1.67 -12.10
N GLY A 142 -2.68 -2.56 -12.22
CA GLY A 142 -2.86 -3.88 -12.85
C GLY A 142 -3.51 -4.92 -11.94
N TRP A 143 -3.68 -4.64 -10.65
CA TRP A 143 -4.25 -5.54 -9.64
C TRP A 143 -5.45 -4.91 -8.95
N ALA A 144 -6.40 -5.73 -8.55
CA ALA A 144 -7.49 -5.30 -7.68
C ALA A 144 -6.94 -4.83 -6.31
N VAL A 145 -7.79 -4.19 -5.52
CA VAL A 145 -7.41 -3.74 -4.18
C VAL A 145 -7.00 -4.94 -3.33
N ARG A 146 -5.80 -4.86 -2.72
CA ARG A 146 -5.21 -5.94 -1.89
C ARG A 146 -5.00 -7.26 -2.65
N ASP A 147 -4.70 -7.22 -3.93
CA ASP A 147 -4.49 -8.41 -4.76
C ASP A 147 -3.02 -8.56 -5.20
N LEU A 148 -2.12 -7.70 -4.71
CA LEU A 148 -0.70 -7.74 -5.04
C LEU A 148 0.17 -8.01 -3.81
N GLY A 149 1.01 -9.05 -3.89
CA GLY A 149 2.03 -9.38 -2.90
C GLY A 149 1.50 -10.16 -1.68
N PRO A 150 2.31 -10.31 -0.65
CA PRO A 150 3.69 -9.79 -0.49
C PRO A 150 4.72 -10.54 -1.34
N GLY A 151 5.70 -9.80 -1.85
CA GLY A 151 6.79 -10.36 -2.65
C GLY A 151 6.32 -11.16 -3.86
N SER A 152 6.71 -12.44 -3.93
CA SER A 152 6.25 -13.38 -4.97
C SER A 152 5.07 -14.26 -4.54
N PHE A 153 4.39 -13.94 -3.44
CA PHE A 153 3.22 -14.68 -3.00
C PHE A 153 2.05 -14.48 -3.98
N ALA A 154 1.50 -15.58 -4.49
CA ALA A 154 0.44 -15.57 -5.51
C ALA A 154 -0.97 -15.30 -4.95
N GLY A 155 -1.09 -15.16 -3.61
CA GLY A 155 -2.39 -15.15 -2.94
C GLY A 155 -2.96 -16.57 -2.75
N ASN A 156 -3.90 -16.68 -1.83
CA ASN A 156 -4.61 -17.93 -1.52
C ASN A 156 -6.13 -17.71 -1.42
N GLY A 157 -6.62 -16.55 -1.94
CA GLY A 157 -8.00 -16.13 -1.82
C GLY A 157 -8.34 -15.46 -0.49
N ASN A 158 -7.41 -15.40 0.45
CA ASN A 158 -7.57 -14.68 1.71
C ASN A 158 -6.89 -13.31 1.63
N LEU A 159 -7.67 -12.25 1.56
CA LEU A 159 -7.17 -10.87 1.47
C LEU A 159 -6.33 -10.43 2.68
N LEU A 160 -6.46 -11.11 3.82
CA LEU A 160 -5.65 -10.81 5.01
C LEU A 160 -4.20 -11.25 4.84
N ASP A 161 -3.95 -12.28 4.04
CA ASP A 161 -2.61 -12.76 3.74
C ASP A 161 -1.91 -11.88 2.68
N GLN A 162 -2.64 -10.98 2.03
CA GLN A 162 -2.09 -10.03 1.06
C GLN A 162 -1.78 -8.67 1.71
N SER A 163 -1.05 -8.72 2.79
CA SER A 163 -0.57 -7.57 3.57
C SER A 163 0.93 -7.70 3.88
N GLY A 164 1.59 -6.59 4.15
CA GLY A 164 3.03 -6.55 4.41
C GLY A 164 3.45 -5.45 5.37
N ASP A 165 4.71 -5.52 5.77
CA ASP A 165 5.34 -4.58 6.69
C ASP A 165 6.17 -3.51 5.97
N ILE A 166 6.50 -3.77 4.69
CA ILE A 166 7.24 -2.86 3.81
C ILE A 166 6.40 -2.64 2.55
N LYS A 167 6.36 -1.41 2.06
CA LYS A 167 5.73 -1.02 0.80
C LYS A 167 6.70 -0.19 -0.03
N LEU A 168 6.71 -0.44 -1.34
CA LEU A 168 7.38 0.39 -2.32
C LEU A 168 6.46 0.53 -3.52
N ASP A 169 6.21 1.76 -3.95
CA ASP A 169 5.43 2.04 -5.16
C ASP A 169 5.95 3.27 -5.88
N ALA A 170 5.85 3.24 -7.20
CA ALA A 170 6.18 4.32 -8.09
C ALA A 170 5.19 4.36 -9.26
N SER A 171 4.89 5.54 -9.74
CA SER A 171 3.99 5.74 -10.88
C SER A 171 4.45 6.88 -11.74
N ILE A 172 4.26 6.71 -13.05
CA ILE A 172 4.43 7.75 -14.06
C ILE A 172 3.14 7.82 -14.84
N GLU A 173 2.56 9.00 -14.94
CA GLU A 173 1.31 9.22 -15.64
C GLU A 173 1.41 10.44 -16.56
N TYR A 174 1.21 10.21 -17.87
CA TYR A 174 0.98 11.26 -18.84
C TYR A 174 -0.49 11.62 -18.84
N ARG A 175 -0.81 12.90 -18.74
CA ARG A 175 -2.16 13.45 -18.72
C ARG A 175 -2.34 14.44 -19.87
N SER A 176 -3.46 14.32 -20.58
CA SER A 176 -3.80 15.20 -21.71
C SER A 176 -5.25 15.64 -21.63
N LYS A 177 -5.50 16.95 -21.72
CA LYS A 177 -6.87 17.48 -21.90
C LYS A 177 -7.36 17.12 -23.28
N LEU A 178 -8.51 16.46 -23.37
CA LEU A 178 -9.14 16.07 -24.62
C LEU A 178 -10.09 17.18 -25.10
N PHE A 179 -11.34 17.01 -24.83
CA PHE A 179 -12.40 17.97 -25.15
C PHE A 179 -13.30 18.15 -23.94
N TRP A 180 -13.97 19.28 -23.86
CA TRP A 180 -14.86 19.67 -22.77
C TRP A 180 -14.16 19.47 -21.41
N LYS A 181 -14.70 18.64 -20.52
CA LYS A 181 -14.16 18.31 -19.20
C LYS A 181 -13.44 16.97 -19.17
N PHE A 182 -13.22 16.32 -20.31
CA PHE A 182 -12.51 15.05 -20.38
C PHE A 182 -11.01 15.23 -20.46
N GLN A 183 -10.30 14.40 -19.71
CA GLN A 183 -8.85 14.23 -19.78
C GLN A 183 -8.52 12.75 -20.00
N GLY A 184 -7.63 12.46 -20.93
CA GLY A 184 -7.03 11.16 -21.10
C GLY A 184 -5.76 11.01 -20.26
N ALA A 185 -5.44 9.80 -19.84
CA ALA A 185 -4.17 9.49 -19.24
C ALA A 185 -3.61 8.16 -19.74
N ALA A 186 -2.28 8.08 -19.79
CA ALA A 186 -1.55 6.84 -19.97
C ALA A 186 -0.58 6.70 -18.79
N PHE A 187 -0.46 5.51 -18.23
CA PHE A 187 0.32 5.32 -17.01
C PHE A 187 1.15 4.04 -17.01
N ILE A 188 2.20 4.06 -16.21
CA ILE A 188 2.99 2.90 -15.80
C ILE A 188 3.13 2.98 -14.29
N ASP A 189 2.75 1.90 -13.62
CA ASP A 189 2.87 1.75 -12.18
C ASP A 189 3.82 0.60 -11.87
N ALA A 190 4.63 0.75 -10.84
CA ALA A 190 5.54 -0.28 -10.35
C ALA A 190 5.52 -0.31 -8.82
N GLY A 191 5.57 -1.49 -8.21
CA GLY A 191 5.60 -1.59 -6.77
C GLY A 191 5.33 -2.99 -6.26
N ASN A 192 5.41 -3.14 -4.96
CA ASN A 192 5.02 -4.33 -4.22
C ASN A 192 5.01 -4.04 -2.71
N ILE A 193 4.58 -5.03 -1.94
CA ILE A 193 4.72 -5.08 -0.48
C ILE A 193 5.54 -6.30 -0.08
N TRP A 194 6.11 -6.29 1.12
CA TRP A 194 6.87 -7.40 1.67
C TRP A 194 6.65 -7.49 3.18
N THR A 195 6.87 -8.69 3.72
CA THR A 195 6.95 -8.90 5.16
C THR A 195 8.42 -8.81 5.63
N ILE A 196 8.63 -8.37 6.87
CA ILE A 196 9.96 -8.40 7.51
C ILE A 196 10.28 -9.81 7.99
N ARG A 197 9.27 -10.57 8.41
CA ARG A 197 9.40 -11.93 8.93
C ARG A 197 8.84 -12.96 7.97
N SER A 198 9.36 -14.18 8.05
CA SER A 198 8.84 -15.31 7.27
C SER A 198 7.56 -15.87 7.92
N TYR A 199 6.53 -16.03 7.10
CA TYR A 199 5.27 -16.66 7.49
C TYR A 199 4.99 -17.83 6.57
N ALA A 200 4.56 -18.98 7.14
CA ALA A 200 4.31 -20.20 6.38
C ALA A 200 3.20 -20.06 5.33
N ASN A 201 2.22 -19.19 5.60
CA ASN A 201 1.10 -18.89 4.70
C ASN A 201 1.40 -17.81 3.65
N GLN A 202 2.60 -17.22 3.67
CA GLN A 202 3.05 -16.20 2.70
C GLN A 202 4.43 -16.58 2.12
N PRO A 203 4.57 -17.72 1.45
CA PRO A 203 5.86 -18.14 0.87
C PRO A 203 6.34 -17.12 -0.16
N GLY A 204 7.62 -16.74 -0.09
CA GLY A 204 8.20 -15.72 -0.97
C GLY A 204 7.88 -14.27 -0.59
N GLY A 205 7.13 -14.04 0.52
CA GLY A 205 6.73 -12.70 0.94
C GLY A 205 7.81 -11.88 1.66
N VAL A 206 8.90 -12.49 2.11
CA VAL A 206 9.94 -11.81 2.90
C VAL A 206 10.80 -10.90 2.06
N PHE A 207 11.01 -9.68 2.54
CA PHE A 207 11.93 -8.72 1.93
C PHE A 207 13.39 -9.21 2.01
N LYS A 208 14.08 -9.18 0.86
CA LYS A 208 15.52 -9.47 0.75
C LYS A 208 16.15 -8.47 -0.17
N PHE A 209 17.20 -7.77 0.28
CA PHE A 209 17.90 -6.74 -0.50
C PHE A 209 18.49 -7.25 -1.82
N ASP A 210 18.86 -8.51 -1.88
CA ASP A 210 19.41 -9.16 -3.07
C ASP A 210 18.33 -9.63 -4.07
N LYS A 211 17.04 -9.62 -3.69
CA LYS A 211 15.94 -10.21 -4.48
C LYS A 211 14.73 -9.32 -4.69
N PHE A 212 14.53 -8.26 -3.88
CA PHE A 212 13.31 -7.45 -3.92
C PHE A 212 13.03 -6.86 -5.31
N TYR A 213 14.07 -6.46 -6.05
CA TYR A 213 13.92 -5.89 -7.39
C TYR A 213 13.35 -6.88 -8.43
N LYS A 214 13.53 -8.21 -8.21
CA LYS A 214 12.91 -9.26 -9.03
C LYS A 214 11.44 -9.48 -8.70
N GLN A 215 11.00 -8.96 -7.58
CA GLN A 215 9.64 -9.08 -7.08
C GLN A 215 8.83 -7.79 -7.31
N ILE A 216 9.37 -6.81 -8.04
CA ILE A 216 8.62 -5.62 -8.42
C ILE A 216 7.58 -5.98 -9.46
N ALA A 217 6.33 -5.74 -9.14
CA ALA A 217 5.21 -5.83 -10.07
C ALA A 217 5.16 -4.57 -10.93
N VAL A 218 4.82 -4.72 -12.20
CA VAL A 218 4.68 -3.59 -13.13
C VAL A 218 3.34 -3.69 -13.85
N ALA A 219 2.63 -2.58 -13.93
CA ALA A 219 1.40 -2.42 -14.70
C ALA A 219 1.51 -1.24 -15.65
N TYR A 220 0.74 -1.27 -16.72
CA TYR A 220 0.53 -0.16 -17.63
C TYR A 220 -0.96 -0.03 -17.96
N GLY A 221 -1.38 1.13 -18.40
CA GLY A 221 -2.78 1.28 -18.74
C GLY A 221 -3.15 2.66 -19.27
N LEU A 222 -4.44 2.77 -19.53
CA LEU A 222 -5.07 3.99 -19.97
C LEU A 222 -6.17 4.38 -18.98
N GLY A 223 -6.42 5.66 -18.88
CA GLY A 223 -7.47 6.19 -18.03
C GLY A 223 -8.20 7.36 -18.64
N LEU A 224 -9.46 7.49 -18.27
CA LEU A 224 -10.32 8.62 -18.57
C LEU A 224 -10.67 9.34 -17.29
N ARG A 225 -10.57 10.66 -17.30
CA ARG A 225 -10.96 11.54 -16.20
C ARG A 225 -12.05 12.45 -16.69
N LEU A 226 -13.06 12.63 -15.85
CA LEU A 226 -14.13 13.63 -16.03
C LEU A 226 -14.00 14.65 -14.91
N ASP A 227 -13.54 15.84 -15.24
CA ASP A 227 -13.35 16.95 -14.31
C ASP A 227 -14.65 17.74 -14.17
N LEU A 228 -15.30 17.61 -13.03
CA LEU A 228 -16.57 18.27 -12.72
C LEU A 228 -16.38 19.53 -11.85
N ASP A 229 -15.18 20.14 -11.88
CA ASP A 229 -14.74 21.35 -11.15
C ASP A 229 -14.57 21.14 -9.63
N PHE A 230 -15.49 20.46 -8.97
CA PHE A 230 -15.45 20.20 -7.52
C PHE A 230 -15.00 18.78 -7.18
N PHE A 231 -15.06 17.84 -8.11
CA PHE A 231 -14.42 16.51 -8.04
C PHE A 231 -14.13 15.95 -9.43
N ILE A 232 -13.21 15.02 -9.45
CA ILE A 232 -12.80 14.32 -10.68
C ILE A 232 -13.25 12.87 -10.59
N LEU A 233 -14.02 12.41 -11.56
CA LEU A 233 -14.30 10.99 -11.75
C LEU A 233 -13.21 10.37 -12.60
N ARG A 234 -12.70 9.23 -12.18
CA ARG A 234 -11.60 8.53 -12.81
C ARG A 234 -11.97 7.10 -13.14
N PHE A 235 -11.70 6.71 -14.37
CA PHE A 235 -11.88 5.37 -14.91
C PHE A 235 -10.54 4.90 -15.45
N ASP A 236 -9.90 3.92 -14.82
CA ASP A 236 -8.61 3.39 -15.22
C ASP A 236 -8.73 1.93 -15.62
N GLY A 237 -8.19 1.59 -16.81
CA GLY A 237 -7.99 0.23 -17.26
C GLY A 237 -6.50 -0.10 -17.21
N GLY A 238 -6.12 -1.00 -16.33
CA GLY A 238 -4.73 -1.43 -16.13
C GLY A 238 -4.48 -2.86 -16.59
N MET A 239 -3.31 -3.08 -17.19
CA MET A 239 -2.83 -4.39 -17.62
C MET A 239 -1.54 -4.71 -16.86
N LYS A 240 -1.39 -5.94 -16.40
CA LYS A 240 -0.15 -6.44 -15.81
C LYS A 240 0.94 -6.54 -16.87
N ALA A 241 2.12 -5.99 -16.59
CA ALA A 241 3.30 -6.12 -17.44
C ALA A 241 4.28 -7.14 -16.88
N VAL A 242 4.55 -7.08 -15.58
CA VAL A 242 5.37 -8.04 -14.83
C VAL A 242 4.60 -8.48 -13.60
N ASN A 243 4.41 -9.79 -13.46
CA ASN A 243 3.73 -10.38 -12.30
C ASN A 243 4.70 -11.29 -11.52
N PRO A 244 5.21 -10.85 -10.37
CA PRO A 244 6.21 -11.58 -9.60
C PRO A 244 5.67 -12.84 -8.91
N ALA A 245 4.34 -13.03 -8.88
CA ALA A 245 3.71 -14.19 -8.27
C ALA A 245 3.92 -15.50 -9.06
N TYR A 246 4.35 -15.41 -10.32
CA TYR A 246 4.56 -16.57 -11.18
C TYR A 246 6.02 -16.70 -11.63
N GLU A 247 6.52 -17.94 -11.66
CA GLU A 247 7.87 -18.25 -12.13
C GLU A 247 7.90 -18.55 -13.64
N THR A 248 6.77 -18.99 -14.21
CA THR A 248 6.66 -19.30 -15.63
C THR A 248 6.78 -18.03 -16.47
N LYS A 249 7.71 -17.97 -17.43
CA LYS A 249 7.95 -16.79 -18.26
C LYS A 249 6.68 -16.18 -18.89
N LYS A 250 5.73 -17.01 -19.29
CA LYS A 250 4.47 -16.54 -19.92
C LYS A 250 3.56 -15.81 -18.93
N GLU A 251 3.58 -16.18 -17.66
CA GLU A 251 2.73 -15.61 -16.61
C GLU A 251 3.49 -14.54 -15.82
N HIS A 252 4.81 -14.67 -15.74
CA HIS A 252 5.68 -13.66 -15.14
C HIS A 252 5.75 -12.38 -15.98
N PHE A 253 5.72 -12.51 -17.32
CA PHE A 253 5.74 -11.38 -18.24
C PHE A 253 4.45 -11.32 -19.10
N PRO A 254 3.30 -10.94 -18.53
CA PRO A 254 2.04 -10.79 -19.26
C PRO A 254 2.14 -9.83 -20.43
N ILE A 255 3.02 -8.84 -20.40
CA ILE A 255 3.24 -7.91 -21.49
C ILE A 255 3.60 -8.62 -22.81
N ILE A 256 4.27 -9.79 -22.74
CA ILE A 256 4.64 -10.59 -23.93
C ILE A 256 3.53 -11.55 -24.32
N HIS A 257 2.77 -12.07 -23.34
CA HIS A 257 1.69 -13.03 -23.52
C HIS A 257 0.41 -12.61 -22.78
N PRO A 258 -0.21 -11.49 -23.17
CA PRO A 258 -1.35 -10.94 -22.44
C PRO A 258 -2.59 -11.85 -22.51
N LYS A 259 -3.24 -12.04 -21.37
CA LYS A 259 -4.58 -12.64 -21.28
C LYS A 259 -5.50 -11.66 -20.56
N PHE A 260 -6.42 -11.05 -21.31
CA PHE A 260 -7.28 -9.99 -20.77
C PHE A 260 -8.03 -10.42 -19.51
N SER A 261 -8.58 -11.64 -19.48
CA SER A 261 -9.32 -12.17 -18.34
C SER A 261 -8.49 -12.34 -17.06
N ARG A 262 -7.16 -12.49 -17.17
CA ARG A 262 -6.25 -12.68 -16.03
C ARG A 262 -5.50 -11.39 -15.66
N ASP A 263 -5.17 -10.61 -16.68
CA ASP A 263 -4.15 -9.57 -16.54
C ASP A 263 -4.74 -8.15 -16.52
N PHE A 264 -6.04 -8.00 -16.82
CA PHE A 264 -6.74 -6.72 -16.84
C PHE A 264 -7.44 -6.44 -15.51
N ALA A 265 -7.32 -5.21 -15.03
CA ALA A 265 -8.09 -4.69 -13.91
C ALA A 265 -8.71 -3.35 -14.29
N PHE A 266 -9.98 -3.18 -13.93
CA PHE A 266 -10.71 -1.92 -14.11
C PHE A 266 -10.91 -1.25 -12.74
N HIS A 267 -10.67 0.06 -12.69
CA HIS A 267 -10.82 0.85 -11.49
C HIS A 267 -11.71 2.06 -11.74
N PHE A 268 -12.63 2.28 -10.81
CA PHE A 268 -13.37 3.50 -10.65
C PHE A 268 -12.89 4.22 -9.39
N ALA A 269 -12.60 5.52 -9.47
CA ALA A 269 -12.15 6.28 -8.33
C ALA A 269 -12.55 7.77 -8.44
N VAL A 270 -12.43 8.48 -7.34
CA VAL A 270 -12.66 9.93 -7.24
C VAL A 270 -11.33 10.61 -6.91
N GLY A 271 -10.99 11.66 -7.64
CA GLY A 271 -9.73 12.40 -7.50
C GLY A 271 -8.59 11.84 -8.34
N TYR A 272 -7.42 12.51 -8.27
CA TYR A 272 -6.19 12.01 -8.87
C TYR A 272 -5.58 10.89 -8.02
N PRO A 273 -4.76 9.99 -8.60
CA PRO A 273 -4.16 8.88 -7.86
C PRO A 273 -3.11 9.35 -6.82
N PHE A 274 -2.50 10.52 -7.05
CA PHE A 274 -1.45 11.15 -6.22
C PHE A 274 -1.31 12.64 -6.57
#